data_b0a1593d282d284f3f2474ca96b71fbf
#
_entry.id   b0a1593d282d284f3f2474ca96b71fbf
#
_cell.length_a   1.000
_cell.length_b   1.000
_cell.length_c   1.000
_cell.angle_alpha   90.00
_cell.angle_beta   90.00
_cell.angle_gamma   90.00
#
_symmetry.space_group_name_H-M   'P 1'
#
loop_
_entity.id
_entity.type
_entity.pdbx_description
1 polymer ?
#
loop_
_entity_poly.entity_id
_entity_poly.type
_entity_poly.pdbx_seq_one_letter_code
_entity_poly.pdbx_strand_id
1 'polypeptide(L)'
;MSNIRLYFSKSLSNNLIDTLDKSQSHYLNKVMRIKQNETFSLFNSSGEWEAKILNISKGIVEFNVTKQLRQKENPKELWLAFSPIKSNYFNFMIQKATELGVTNFIPIIFDRTIVRKINKERLEKVIIEASEQSNRINVPDIEDPKSLDDFLYNNKVDLIFTDLNSKNTK
;
A
#
# COMPACT_ATOMS: atom_id res chain seq x y z
N MET A 1 -16.05 16.57 -7.35
CA MET A 1 -14.62 16.26 -7.49
C MET A 1 -14.47 14.74 -7.45
N SER A 2 -13.80 14.17 -8.43
CA SER A 2 -13.56 12.72 -8.47
C SER A 2 -12.64 12.34 -7.30
N ASN A 3 -13.08 11.41 -6.45
CA ASN A 3 -12.29 10.95 -5.29
C ASN A 3 -11.34 9.80 -5.70
N ILE A 4 -10.81 9.85 -6.92
CA ILE A 4 -9.91 8.84 -7.45
C ILE A 4 -8.50 9.14 -6.96
N ARG A 5 -7.91 8.19 -6.25
CA ARG A 5 -6.54 8.23 -5.74
C ARG A 5 -5.76 7.04 -6.27
N LEU A 6 -4.57 7.30 -6.79
CA LEU A 6 -3.67 6.26 -7.29
C LEU A 6 -2.28 6.42 -6.69
N TYR A 7 -1.67 5.30 -6.34
CA TYR A 7 -0.27 5.27 -5.95
C TYR A 7 0.64 5.48 -7.17
N PHE A 8 1.65 6.34 -7.02
CA PHE A 8 2.61 6.61 -8.08
C PHE A 8 4.03 6.41 -7.56
N SER A 9 4.73 5.42 -8.12
CA SER A 9 6.04 4.97 -7.61
C SER A 9 7.19 5.92 -7.87
N LYS A 10 7.06 6.85 -8.84
CA LYS A 10 8.09 7.83 -9.16
C LYS A 10 7.92 9.10 -8.31
N SER A 11 8.94 9.95 -8.29
CA SER A 11 8.89 11.24 -7.61
C SER A 11 7.79 12.15 -8.16
N LEU A 12 7.05 12.80 -7.27
CA LEU A 12 6.03 13.79 -7.60
C LEU A 12 6.53 15.18 -7.27
N SER A 13 6.29 16.14 -8.18
CA SER A 13 6.60 17.55 -8.00
C SER A 13 5.62 18.41 -8.78
N ASN A 14 5.52 19.69 -8.43
CA ASN A 14 4.67 20.61 -9.16
C ASN A 14 5.11 20.76 -10.63
N ASN A 15 4.14 20.81 -11.53
CA ASN A 15 4.33 20.86 -13.00
C ASN A 15 5.00 19.62 -13.62
N LEU A 16 5.10 18.49 -12.88
CA LEU A 16 5.56 17.24 -13.47
C LEU A 16 4.57 16.77 -14.52
N ILE A 17 5.07 16.46 -15.72
CA ILE A 17 4.32 15.78 -16.79
C ILE A 17 4.88 14.38 -16.92
N ASP A 18 4.04 13.36 -16.80
CA ASP A 18 4.40 11.94 -16.94
C ASP A 18 3.18 11.14 -17.42
N THR A 19 3.35 9.85 -17.59
CA THR A 19 2.29 8.93 -18.00
C THR A 19 2.05 7.88 -16.93
N LEU A 20 0.80 7.46 -16.79
CA LEU A 20 0.44 6.31 -15.97
C LEU A 20 0.81 5.01 -16.70
N ASP A 21 1.01 3.93 -15.92
CA ASP A 21 1.16 2.60 -16.48
C ASP A 21 -0.14 2.12 -17.17
N LYS A 22 -0.05 0.97 -17.86
CA LYS A 22 -1.19 0.41 -18.60
C LYS A 22 -2.38 0.08 -17.71
N SER A 23 -2.15 -0.44 -16.51
CA SER A 23 -3.21 -0.86 -15.57
C SER A 23 -3.94 0.36 -15.01
N GLN A 24 -3.19 1.34 -14.52
CA GLN A 24 -3.72 2.60 -14.00
C GLN A 24 -4.44 3.41 -15.09
N SER A 25 -3.86 3.47 -16.28
CA SER A 25 -4.49 4.13 -17.45
C SER A 25 -5.80 3.45 -17.85
N HIS A 26 -5.84 2.11 -17.87
CA HIS A 26 -7.07 1.36 -18.13
C HIS A 26 -8.12 1.63 -17.05
N TYR A 27 -7.72 1.61 -15.76
CA TYR A 27 -8.61 1.90 -14.66
C TYR A 27 -9.26 3.29 -14.78
N LEU A 28 -8.45 4.35 -14.98
CA LEU A 28 -8.99 5.70 -15.14
C LEU A 28 -9.89 5.83 -16.37
N ASN A 29 -9.44 5.34 -17.52
CA ASN A 29 -10.13 5.53 -18.79
C ASN A 29 -11.38 4.65 -18.95
N LYS A 30 -11.29 3.35 -18.61
CA LYS A 30 -12.35 2.37 -18.87
C LYS A 30 -13.28 2.12 -17.71
N VAL A 31 -12.75 2.09 -16.49
CA VAL A 31 -13.54 1.83 -15.28
C VAL A 31 -14.13 3.13 -14.75
N MET A 32 -13.29 4.11 -14.46
CA MET A 32 -13.71 5.40 -13.89
C MET A 32 -14.21 6.38 -14.95
N ARG A 33 -13.90 6.13 -16.23
CA ARG A 33 -14.33 6.93 -17.40
C ARG A 33 -13.99 8.42 -17.28
N ILE A 34 -12.85 8.71 -16.65
CA ILE A 34 -12.34 10.07 -16.50
C ILE A 34 -11.95 10.64 -17.87
N LYS A 35 -12.20 11.92 -18.06
CA LYS A 35 -11.98 12.60 -19.34
C LYS A 35 -10.78 13.53 -19.30
N GLN A 36 -10.35 13.97 -20.46
CA GLN A 36 -9.35 15.04 -20.59
C GLN A 36 -9.80 16.29 -19.81
N ASN A 37 -8.85 16.94 -19.17
CA ASN A 37 -9.01 18.10 -18.26
C ASN A 37 -9.66 17.79 -16.90
N GLU A 38 -10.11 16.58 -16.63
CA GLU A 38 -10.53 16.20 -15.28
C GLU A 38 -9.31 15.92 -14.38
N THR A 39 -9.54 15.98 -13.08
CA THR A 39 -8.48 15.82 -12.05
C THR A 39 -8.68 14.55 -11.25
N PHE A 40 -7.57 14.01 -10.75
CA PHE A 40 -7.47 12.90 -9.83
C PHE A 40 -6.29 13.11 -8.88
N SER A 41 -6.15 12.30 -7.85
CA SER A 41 -5.02 12.39 -6.93
C SER A 41 -3.98 11.32 -7.21
N LEU A 42 -2.70 11.71 -7.10
CA LEU A 42 -1.55 10.82 -7.03
C LEU A 42 -0.91 10.93 -5.66
N PHE A 43 -0.44 9.82 -5.10
CA PHE A 43 0.26 9.86 -3.83
C PHE A 43 1.46 8.90 -3.77
N ASN A 44 2.41 9.26 -2.95
CA ASN A 44 3.56 8.43 -2.57
C ASN A 44 4.20 8.95 -1.27
N SER A 45 5.41 8.51 -0.96
CA SER A 45 6.15 8.95 0.23
C SER A 45 6.44 10.47 0.28
N SER A 46 6.25 11.24 -0.80
CA SER A 46 6.41 12.70 -0.83
C SER A 46 5.12 13.45 -0.46
N GLY A 47 3.99 12.77 -0.41
CA GLY A 47 2.69 13.36 -0.12
C GLY A 47 1.62 13.00 -1.15
N GLU A 48 0.52 13.75 -1.14
CA GLU A 48 -0.56 13.61 -2.10
C GLU A 48 -0.67 14.85 -2.98
N TRP A 49 -0.87 14.64 -4.28
CA TRP A 49 -0.83 15.66 -5.30
C TRP A 49 -2.04 15.57 -6.21
N GLU A 50 -2.59 16.70 -6.60
CA GLU A 50 -3.58 16.78 -7.67
C GLU A 50 -2.90 16.66 -9.02
N ALA A 51 -3.44 15.81 -9.87
CA ALA A 51 -3.00 15.66 -11.25
C ALA A 51 -4.18 15.89 -12.20
N LYS A 52 -3.93 16.58 -13.31
CA LYS A 52 -4.89 16.86 -14.36
C LYS A 52 -4.55 16.04 -15.60
N ILE A 53 -5.54 15.39 -16.20
CA ILE A 53 -5.36 14.65 -17.44
C ILE A 53 -5.10 15.63 -18.58
N LEU A 54 -3.94 15.49 -19.22
CA LEU A 54 -3.59 16.24 -20.42
C LEU A 54 -4.14 15.58 -21.67
N ASN A 55 -3.91 14.28 -21.80
CA ASN A 55 -4.26 13.53 -23.00
C ASN A 55 -4.48 12.03 -22.69
N ILE A 56 -5.24 11.36 -23.54
CA ILE A 56 -5.39 9.90 -23.52
C ILE A 56 -5.09 9.40 -24.94
N SER A 57 -3.90 8.86 -25.12
CA SER A 57 -3.44 8.37 -26.43
C SER A 57 -3.10 6.89 -26.36
N LYS A 58 -3.61 6.11 -27.31
CA LYS A 58 -3.42 4.64 -27.38
C LYS A 58 -3.71 3.91 -26.05
N GLY A 59 -4.67 4.45 -25.28
CA GLY A 59 -5.05 3.88 -23.97
C GLY A 59 -4.13 4.23 -22.82
N ILE A 60 -3.12 5.07 -23.01
CA ILE A 60 -2.22 5.60 -21.98
C ILE A 60 -2.67 7.00 -21.60
N VAL A 61 -2.75 7.25 -20.29
CA VAL A 61 -3.11 8.55 -19.71
C VAL A 61 -1.83 9.33 -19.44
N GLU A 62 -1.73 10.51 -20.07
CA GLU A 62 -0.75 11.53 -19.78
C GLU A 62 -1.34 12.56 -18.83
N PHE A 63 -0.60 12.97 -17.82
CA PHE A 63 -1.07 13.89 -16.79
C PHE A 63 -0.05 14.98 -16.48
N ASN A 64 -0.53 16.07 -15.90
CA ASN A 64 0.29 17.13 -15.29
C ASN A 64 -0.07 17.25 -13.81
N VAL A 65 0.92 17.24 -12.93
CA VAL A 65 0.76 17.51 -11.51
C VAL A 65 0.58 19.01 -11.29
N THR A 66 -0.53 19.42 -10.68
CA THR A 66 -0.92 20.83 -10.59
C THR A 66 -0.58 21.46 -9.22
N LYS A 67 -0.79 20.73 -8.14
CA LYS A 67 -0.51 21.20 -6.78
C LYS A 67 -0.40 20.07 -5.78
N GLN A 68 0.28 20.33 -4.68
CA GLN A 68 0.30 19.43 -3.53
C GLN A 68 -0.96 19.59 -2.69
N LEU A 69 -1.66 18.49 -2.39
CA LEU A 69 -2.87 18.45 -1.57
C LEU A 69 -2.54 18.16 -0.11
N ARG A 70 -1.63 17.22 0.13
CA ARG A 70 -1.17 16.82 1.47
C ARG A 70 0.34 16.63 1.45
N GLN A 71 1.00 17.07 2.50
CA GLN A 71 2.43 16.85 2.69
C GLN A 71 2.70 15.41 3.13
N LYS A 72 3.98 15.01 3.05
CA LYS A 72 4.45 13.75 3.63
C LYS A 72 4.00 13.64 5.08
N GLU A 73 3.45 12.49 5.43
CA GLU A 73 3.14 12.12 6.81
C GLU A 73 4.24 11.20 7.36
N ASN A 74 4.57 11.38 8.63
CA ASN A 74 5.41 10.45 9.37
C ASN A 74 4.50 9.69 10.35
N PRO A 75 3.91 8.56 9.93
CA PRO A 75 3.02 7.80 10.78
C PRO A 75 3.80 7.21 11.96
N LYS A 76 3.10 6.99 13.04
CA LYS A 76 3.62 6.17 14.14
C LYS A 76 3.83 4.76 13.60
N GLU A 77 5.02 4.21 13.77
CA GLU A 77 5.33 2.86 13.30
C GLU A 77 4.49 1.81 14.05
N LEU A 78 3.86 0.95 13.28
CA LEU A 78 3.13 -0.22 13.75
C LEU A 78 3.50 -1.42 12.89
N TRP A 79 4.23 -2.36 13.47
CA TRP A 79 4.71 -3.55 12.79
C TRP A 79 3.84 -4.75 13.12
N LEU A 80 3.42 -5.50 12.10
CA LEU A 80 2.67 -6.73 12.26
C LEU A 80 3.54 -7.94 11.89
N ALA A 81 3.97 -8.68 12.91
CA ALA A 81 4.62 -9.98 12.74
C ALA A 81 3.57 -11.08 12.77
N PHE A 82 3.56 -11.95 11.75
CA PHE A 82 2.49 -12.94 11.58
C PHE A 82 2.96 -14.18 10.83
N SER A 83 2.30 -15.32 11.05
CA SER A 83 2.53 -16.52 10.23
C SER A 83 1.67 -16.46 8.94
N PRO A 84 2.27 -16.72 7.75
CA PRO A 84 1.51 -16.78 6.52
C PRO A 84 0.42 -17.87 6.56
N ILE A 85 -0.79 -17.50 6.14
CA ILE A 85 -1.97 -18.37 6.08
C ILE A 85 -2.39 -18.63 4.63
N LYS A 86 -3.37 -19.49 4.41
CA LYS A 86 -3.89 -19.80 3.05
C LYS A 86 -4.45 -18.54 2.37
N SER A 87 -4.30 -18.47 1.05
CA SER A 87 -4.35 -17.25 0.22
C SER A 87 -5.56 -16.32 0.40
N ASN A 88 -6.78 -16.83 0.52
CA ASN A 88 -7.98 -15.97 0.57
C ASN A 88 -8.03 -15.12 1.85
N TYR A 89 -7.80 -15.75 2.99
CA TYR A 89 -7.77 -15.06 4.28
C TYR A 89 -6.53 -14.20 4.43
N PHE A 90 -5.43 -14.57 3.77
CA PHE A 90 -4.19 -13.83 3.80
C PHE A 90 -4.34 -12.43 3.17
N ASN A 91 -4.89 -12.36 1.96
CA ASN A 91 -5.15 -11.08 1.31
C ASN A 91 -6.06 -10.19 2.14
N PHE A 92 -7.13 -10.77 2.70
CA PHE A 92 -8.07 -10.03 3.56
C PHE A 92 -7.38 -9.48 4.82
N MET A 93 -6.53 -10.28 5.48
CA MET A 93 -5.77 -9.85 6.64
C MET A 93 -4.83 -8.68 6.29
N ILE A 94 -4.05 -8.80 5.21
CA ILE A 94 -3.14 -7.75 4.74
C ILE A 94 -3.91 -6.46 4.42
N GLN A 95 -5.03 -6.58 3.70
CA GLN A 95 -5.89 -5.45 3.38
C GLN A 95 -6.36 -4.74 4.67
N LYS A 96 -6.96 -5.48 5.61
CA LYS A 96 -7.50 -4.90 6.84
C LYS A 96 -6.43 -4.35 7.76
N ALA A 97 -5.29 -5.01 7.88
CA ALA A 97 -4.17 -4.50 8.64
C ALA A 97 -3.60 -3.20 8.03
N THR A 98 -3.55 -3.11 6.70
CA THR A 98 -3.21 -1.87 5.99
C THR A 98 -4.21 -0.76 6.33
N GLU A 99 -5.51 -1.00 6.20
CA GLU A 99 -6.56 -0.02 6.54
C GLU A 99 -6.48 0.45 8.01
N LEU A 100 -6.07 -0.43 8.94
CA LEU A 100 -5.93 -0.15 10.37
C LEU A 100 -4.62 0.55 10.75
N GLY A 101 -3.71 0.79 9.81
CA GLY A 101 -2.54 1.62 10.07
C GLY A 101 -1.21 0.87 10.23
N VAL A 102 -1.17 -0.44 10.00
CA VAL A 102 0.12 -1.18 9.95
C VAL A 102 1.05 -0.51 8.93
N THR A 103 2.31 -0.34 9.31
CA THR A 103 3.37 0.27 8.48
C THR A 103 4.34 -0.74 7.92
N ASN A 104 4.51 -1.88 8.60
CA ASN A 104 5.42 -2.95 8.19
C ASN A 104 4.82 -4.32 8.44
N PHE A 105 4.89 -5.18 7.44
CA PHE A 105 4.47 -6.57 7.49
C PHE A 105 5.68 -7.50 7.58
N ILE A 106 5.74 -8.33 8.62
CA ILE A 106 6.87 -9.25 8.87
C ILE A 106 6.34 -10.69 8.88
N PRO A 107 6.43 -11.41 7.74
CA PRO A 107 6.04 -12.81 7.69
C PRO A 107 7.04 -13.69 8.46
N ILE A 108 6.54 -14.47 9.41
CA ILE A 108 7.36 -15.37 10.25
C ILE A 108 7.01 -16.83 9.95
N ILE A 109 8.03 -17.63 9.70
CA ILE A 109 7.90 -19.07 9.49
C ILE A 109 8.17 -19.79 10.79
N PHE A 110 7.12 -20.37 11.36
CA PHE A 110 7.19 -21.28 12.50
C PHE A 110 7.31 -22.72 12.04
N ASP A 111 7.65 -23.64 12.94
CA ASP A 111 7.82 -25.07 12.63
C ASP A 111 6.58 -25.68 11.95
N ARG A 112 5.39 -25.29 12.41
CA ARG A 112 4.11 -25.78 11.89
C ARG A 112 3.50 -24.91 10.79
N THR A 113 4.23 -23.93 10.27
CA THR A 113 3.74 -23.08 9.18
C THR A 113 3.65 -23.89 7.88
N ILE A 114 2.45 -23.98 7.32
CA ILE A 114 2.19 -24.72 6.07
C ILE A 114 2.63 -23.87 4.86
N VAL A 115 2.30 -22.58 4.86
CA VAL A 115 2.61 -21.65 3.75
C VAL A 115 3.98 -21.04 3.99
N ARG A 116 5.02 -21.62 3.40
CA ARG A 116 6.42 -21.18 3.59
C ARG A 116 6.91 -20.17 2.56
N LYS A 117 6.15 -19.94 1.49
CA LYS A 117 6.47 -18.96 0.44
C LYS A 117 5.28 -18.03 0.25
N ILE A 118 5.55 -16.76 0.08
CA ILE A 118 4.55 -15.74 -0.23
C ILE A 118 4.79 -15.19 -1.63
N ASN A 119 3.74 -14.77 -2.30
CA ASN A 119 3.85 -13.98 -3.52
C ASN A 119 3.86 -12.50 -3.12
N LYS A 120 5.06 -11.97 -2.91
CA LYS A 120 5.29 -10.59 -2.44
C LYS A 120 4.66 -9.56 -3.38
N GLU A 121 4.88 -9.68 -4.69
CA GLU A 121 4.32 -8.76 -5.69
C GLU A 121 2.78 -8.68 -5.62
N ARG A 122 2.13 -9.83 -5.39
CA ARG A 122 0.68 -9.85 -5.21
C ARG A 122 0.24 -9.16 -3.93
N LEU A 123 0.96 -9.35 -2.84
CA LEU A 123 0.64 -8.72 -1.55
C LEU A 123 0.90 -7.21 -1.59
N GLU A 124 1.95 -6.76 -2.25
CA GLU A 124 2.23 -5.34 -2.50
C GLU A 124 1.08 -4.67 -3.26
N LYS A 125 0.50 -5.34 -4.25
CA LYS A 125 -0.70 -4.82 -4.94
C LYS A 125 -1.89 -4.69 -3.99
N VAL A 126 -2.13 -5.68 -3.12
CA VAL A 126 -3.20 -5.61 -2.10
C VAL A 126 -2.97 -4.44 -1.14
N ILE A 127 -1.72 -4.23 -0.70
CA ILE A 127 -1.32 -3.13 0.17
C ILE A 127 -1.56 -1.78 -0.51
N ILE A 128 -1.16 -1.64 -1.78
CA ILE A 128 -1.36 -0.41 -2.56
C ILE A 128 -2.86 -0.12 -2.70
N GLU A 129 -3.66 -1.08 -3.16
CA GLU A 129 -5.11 -0.93 -3.31
C GLU A 129 -5.79 -0.56 -1.97
N ALA A 130 -5.40 -1.20 -0.87
CA ALA A 130 -5.90 -0.87 0.46
C ALA A 130 -5.49 0.55 0.90
N SER A 131 -4.29 1.00 0.57
CA SER A 131 -3.81 2.36 0.85
C SER A 131 -4.56 3.41 0.03
N GLU A 132 -4.86 3.12 -1.24
CA GLU A 132 -5.69 3.96 -2.10
C GLU A 132 -7.09 4.15 -1.51
N GLN A 133 -7.74 3.07 -1.06
CA GLN A 133 -9.10 3.07 -0.54
C GLN A 133 -9.21 3.66 0.88
N SER A 134 -8.22 3.45 1.72
CA SER A 134 -8.21 3.93 3.12
C SER A 134 -7.66 5.34 3.29
N ASN A 135 -7.40 6.06 2.22
CA ASN A 135 -6.91 7.44 2.22
C ASN A 135 -5.53 7.60 2.90
N ARG A 136 -4.70 6.56 2.90
CA ARG A 136 -3.33 6.62 3.43
C ARG A 136 -2.38 7.24 2.41
N ILE A 137 -1.41 8.03 2.87
CA ILE A 137 -0.27 8.48 2.06
C ILE A 137 0.85 7.45 2.10
N ASN A 138 1.06 6.83 3.26
CA ASN A 138 2.12 5.84 3.42
C ASN A 138 1.63 4.46 3.02
N VAL A 139 2.32 3.85 2.09
CA VAL A 139 2.13 2.46 1.68
C VAL A 139 3.00 1.58 2.58
N PRO A 140 2.43 0.62 3.31
CA PRO A 140 3.21 -0.31 4.12
C PRO A 140 4.22 -1.13 3.33
N ASP A 141 5.36 -1.40 3.95
CA ASP A 141 6.33 -2.35 3.43
C ASP A 141 5.99 -3.78 3.85
N ILE A 142 6.40 -4.76 3.03
CA ILE A 142 6.33 -6.18 3.37
C ILE A 142 7.70 -6.82 3.19
N GLU A 143 8.19 -7.42 4.27
CA GLU A 143 9.49 -8.09 4.27
C GLU A 143 9.42 -9.49 3.66
N ASP A 144 10.58 -10.06 3.39
CA ASP A 144 10.68 -11.48 3.04
C ASP A 144 10.47 -12.36 4.28
N PRO A 145 9.90 -13.57 4.12
CA PRO A 145 9.70 -14.48 5.23
C PRO A 145 11.01 -14.84 5.94
N LYS A 146 11.02 -14.78 7.26
CA LYS A 146 12.16 -15.15 8.11
C LYS A 146 11.75 -16.15 9.20
N SER A 147 12.72 -16.82 9.82
CA SER A 147 12.45 -17.69 10.95
C SER A 147 12.07 -16.88 12.21
N LEU A 148 11.43 -17.54 13.17
CA LEU A 148 11.15 -16.91 14.47
C LEU A 148 12.45 -16.53 15.19
N ASP A 149 13.46 -17.39 15.14
CA ASP A 149 14.75 -17.16 15.80
C ASP A 149 15.46 -15.94 15.20
N ASP A 150 15.49 -15.83 13.86
CA ASP A 150 16.06 -14.66 13.17
C ASP A 150 15.30 -13.37 13.52
N PHE A 151 13.97 -13.45 13.59
CA PHE A 151 13.16 -12.30 13.99
C PHE A 151 13.46 -11.86 15.42
N LEU A 152 13.45 -12.79 16.37
CA LEU A 152 13.70 -12.47 17.80
C LEU A 152 15.14 -11.98 18.03
N TYR A 153 16.12 -12.60 17.39
CA TYR A 153 17.53 -12.19 17.49
C TYR A 153 17.78 -10.76 17.00
N ASN A 154 17.12 -10.37 15.91
CA ASN A 154 17.30 -9.06 15.29
C ASN A 154 16.32 -7.99 15.82
N ASN A 155 15.30 -8.38 16.59
CA ASN A 155 14.31 -7.45 17.10
C ASN A 155 14.87 -6.55 18.19
N LYS A 156 14.68 -5.24 18.05
CA LYS A 156 15.15 -4.22 19.00
C LYS A 156 14.01 -3.38 19.59
N VAL A 157 12.76 -3.76 19.31
CA VAL A 157 11.58 -3.03 19.77
C VAL A 157 10.72 -3.90 20.67
N ASP A 158 9.90 -3.27 21.50
CA ASP A 158 8.96 -3.97 22.36
C ASP A 158 7.95 -4.77 21.54
N LEU A 159 7.66 -5.99 21.98
CA LEU A 159 6.71 -6.88 21.33
C LEU A 159 5.44 -6.99 22.16
N ILE A 160 4.30 -6.86 21.49
CA ILE A 160 3.01 -7.24 22.05
C ILE A 160 2.66 -8.62 21.46
N PHE A 161 2.66 -9.62 22.30
CA PHE A 161 2.29 -10.98 21.92
C PHE A 161 0.80 -11.22 22.18
N THR A 162 0.05 -11.65 21.15
CA THR A 162 -1.35 -11.99 21.29
C THR A 162 -1.51 -13.49 21.58
N ASP A 163 -2.10 -13.83 22.72
CA ASP A 163 -2.39 -15.21 23.15
C ASP A 163 -3.87 -15.32 23.52
N LEU A 164 -4.58 -16.30 22.92
CA LEU A 164 -5.98 -16.56 23.22
C LEU A 164 -6.25 -16.98 24.68
N ASN A 165 -5.23 -17.52 25.35
CA ASN A 165 -5.32 -17.95 26.74
C ASN A 165 -4.85 -16.88 27.73
N SER A 166 -4.44 -15.72 27.25
CA SER A 166 -3.98 -14.63 28.12
C SER A 166 -5.14 -14.10 28.97
N LYS A 167 -4.89 -14.01 30.27
CA LYS A 167 -5.81 -13.36 31.22
C LYS A 167 -5.59 -11.85 31.35
N ASN A 168 -4.62 -11.30 30.64
CA ASN A 168 -4.36 -9.86 30.60
C ASN A 168 -5.38 -9.18 29.67
N THR A 169 -6.31 -8.47 30.25
CA THR A 169 -7.35 -7.68 29.59
C THR A 169 -7.00 -6.18 29.60
N LYS A 170 -5.75 -5.82 29.36
CA LYS A 170 -5.37 -4.40 29.27
C LYS A 170 -5.41 -3.94 27.83
#